data_a608dd93a5a8fab19efe7adf5e95eb41
#
_entry.id   a608dd93a5a8fab19efe7adf5e95eb41
#
_cell.length_a   1.000
_cell.length_b   1.000
_cell.length_c   1.000
_cell.angle_alpha   90.00
_cell.angle_beta   90.00
_cell.angle_gamma   90.00
#
_symmetry.space_group_name_H-M   'P 1'
#
loop_
_entity.id
_entity.type
_entity.pdbx_description
1 polymer ?
#
loop_
_entity_poly.entity_id
_entity_poly.type
_entity_poly.pdbx_seq_one_letter_code
_entity_poly.pdbx_strand_id
1 'polypeptide(L)'
;MSKSADKILHTAEKLFYENSFVGVGVDLIRDESGCSKTTMYTYFKNKNQLVKSVLEARDEKFRQRLLDYVAETTGREALNRLIDWHLLWFQEDNFKGCLFVRAVAESHLGDQDIISVSKEHKVWIRNLITEYLQSYSKTEMLVEVTYTLIEGLISRFLVEGYDANVAAEIKNSVNQMIDTLNPQSN
;
A
#
# COMPACT_ATOMS: atom_id res chain seq x y z
N MET A 1 -13.96 -3.78 -16.77
CA MET A 1 -14.18 -2.42 -17.38
C MET A 1 -14.00 -2.45 -18.89
N SER A 2 -14.34 -1.36 -19.63
CA SER A 2 -14.03 -1.29 -21.07
C SER A 2 -12.52 -1.05 -21.29
N LYS A 3 -12.01 -1.46 -22.49
CA LYS A 3 -10.59 -1.24 -22.83
C LYS A 3 -10.13 0.22 -22.65
N SER A 4 -11.02 1.19 -22.94
CA SER A 4 -10.70 2.62 -22.78
C SER A 4 -10.65 3.03 -21.30
N ALA A 5 -11.58 2.54 -20.46
CA ALA A 5 -11.58 2.80 -19.03
C ALA A 5 -10.32 2.22 -18.36
N ASP A 6 -9.95 0.98 -18.72
CA ASP A 6 -8.75 0.33 -18.19
C ASP A 6 -7.48 1.10 -18.60
N LYS A 7 -7.42 1.58 -19.85
CA LYS A 7 -6.27 2.36 -20.33
C LYS A 7 -6.13 3.70 -19.58
N ILE A 8 -7.25 4.41 -19.39
CA ILE A 8 -7.26 5.67 -18.61
C ILE A 8 -6.83 5.40 -17.18
N LEU A 9 -7.38 4.37 -16.54
CA LEU A 9 -7.09 4.02 -15.14
C LEU A 9 -5.61 3.68 -14.94
N HIS A 10 -5.05 2.83 -15.80
CA HIS A 10 -3.65 2.46 -15.73
C HIS A 10 -2.71 3.66 -15.96
N THR A 11 -3.01 4.49 -16.97
CA THR A 11 -2.23 5.71 -17.24
C THR A 11 -2.31 6.68 -16.07
N ALA A 12 -3.50 6.88 -15.50
CA ALA A 12 -3.67 7.76 -14.33
C ALA A 12 -2.93 7.22 -13.11
N GLU A 13 -3.00 5.91 -12.82
CA GLU A 13 -2.25 5.28 -11.72
C GLU A 13 -0.74 5.55 -11.85
N LYS A 14 -0.17 5.30 -13.03
CA LYS A 14 1.25 5.56 -13.30
C LYS A 14 1.61 7.02 -13.07
N LEU A 15 0.88 7.94 -13.69
CA LEU A 15 1.16 9.37 -13.59
C LEU A 15 1.03 9.90 -12.14
N PHE A 16 -0.01 9.50 -11.41
CA PHE A 16 -0.18 9.88 -10.01
C PHE A 16 0.92 9.32 -9.12
N TYR A 17 1.38 8.09 -9.37
CA TYR A 17 2.45 7.47 -8.60
C TYR A 17 3.82 8.11 -8.86
N GLU A 18 4.13 8.42 -10.13
CA GLU A 18 5.42 9.02 -10.52
C GLU A 18 5.51 10.51 -10.14
N ASN A 19 4.39 11.24 -10.15
CA ASN A 19 4.36 12.69 -9.95
C ASN A 19 3.59 13.07 -8.67
N SER A 20 2.32 13.49 -8.81
CA SER A 20 1.42 13.79 -7.70
C SER A 20 -0.04 13.85 -8.16
N PHE A 21 -0.99 13.72 -7.23
CA PHE A 21 -2.41 13.89 -7.57
C PHE A 21 -2.74 15.34 -7.95
N VAL A 22 -2.12 16.31 -7.30
CA VAL A 22 -2.33 17.75 -7.59
C VAL A 22 -1.69 18.12 -8.91
N GLY A 23 -0.44 17.73 -9.15
CA GLY A 23 0.35 18.12 -10.33
C GLY A 23 -0.13 17.47 -11.63
N VAL A 24 -0.76 16.30 -11.57
CA VAL A 24 -1.27 15.59 -12.75
C VAL A 24 -2.66 16.10 -13.12
N GLY A 25 -2.73 16.87 -14.21
CA GLY A 25 -3.99 17.36 -14.78
C GLY A 25 -4.67 16.34 -15.69
N VAL A 26 -5.97 16.54 -15.91
CA VAL A 26 -6.80 15.72 -16.80
C VAL A 26 -6.29 15.74 -18.25
N ASP A 27 -5.68 16.84 -18.68
CA ASP A 27 -5.10 16.98 -20.02
C ASP A 27 -3.91 16.05 -20.23
N LEU A 28 -3.03 15.93 -19.23
CA LEU A 28 -1.91 15.02 -19.28
C LEU A 28 -2.37 13.55 -19.36
N ILE A 29 -3.38 13.18 -18.54
CA ILE A 29 -3.95 11.82 -18.58
C ILE A 29 -4.58 11.54 -19.95
N ARG A 30 -5.29 12.51 -20.55
CA ARG A 30 -5.83 12.39 -21.89
C ARG A 30 -4.72 12.11 -22.92
N ASP A 31 -3.67 12.91 -22.90
CA ASP A 31 -2.59 12.86 -23.90
C ASP A 31 -1.81 11.56 -23.79
N GLU A 32 -1.46 11.15 -22.59
CA GLU A 32 -0.72 9.90 -22.32
C GLU A 32 -1.58 8.64 -22.54
N SER A 33 -2.88 8.69 -22.21
CA SER A 33 -3.78 7.55 -22.46
C SER A 33 -4.24 7.48 -23.90
N GLY A 34 -4.13 8.55 -24.70
CA GLY A 34 -4.69 8.63 -26.04
C GLY A 34 -6.22 8.51 -26.08
N CYS A 35 -6.90 8.76 -24.95
CA CYS A 35 -8.36 8.76 -24.83
C CYS A 35 -8.88 10.20 -24.78
N SER A 36 -10.07 10.45 -25.34
CA SER A 36 -10.65 11.80 -25.29
C SER A 36 -11.09 12.19 -23.86
N LYS A 37 -11.14 13.50 -23.57
CA LYS A 37 -11.76 14.00 -22.32
C LYS A 37 -13.19 13.53 -22.15
N THR A 38 -13.97 13.51 -23.23
CA THR A 38 -15.35 13.02 -23.21
C THR A 38 -15.40 11.57 -22.76
N THR A 39 -14.53 10.72 -23.33
CA THR A 39 -14.42 9.31 -22.91
C THR A 39 -14.07 9.19 -21.43
N MET A 40 -13.12 9.99 -20.95
CA MET A 40 -12.70 9.96 -19.56
C MET A 40 -13.83 10.36 -18.60
N TYR A 41 -14.55 11.44 -18.89
CA TYR A 41 -15.68 11.89 -18.06
C TYR A 41 -16.91 10.98 -18.17
N THR A 42 -17.05 10.21 -19.24
CA THR A 42 -18.08 9.17 -19.37
C THR A 42 -17.88 8.08 -18.30
N TYR A 43 -16.61 7.68 -18.03
CA TYR A 43 -16.31 6.62 -17.07
C TYR A 43 -16.13 7.14 -15.64
N PHE A 44 -15.48 8.28 -15.46
CA PHE A 44 -15.00 8.72 -14.13
C PHE A 44 -15.60 10.04 -13.64
N LYS A 45 -16.61 10.61 -14.36
CA LYS A 45 -17.35 11.84 -14.03
C LYS A 45 -16.48 13.07 -13.74
N ASN A 46 -15.47 12.96 -12.86
CA ASN A 46 -14.52 14.01 -12.51
C ASN A 46 -13.19 13.41 -12.05
N LYS A 47 -12.19 14.25 -11.78
CA LYS A 47 -10.85 13.83 -11.37
C LYS A 47 -10.86 13.07 -10.04
N ASN A 48 -11.67 13.49 -9.05
CA ASN A 48 -11.73 12.83 -7.74
C ASN A 48 -12.28 11.41 -7.86
N GLN A 49 -13.26 11.17 -8.71
CA GLN A 49 -13.76 9.82 -9.00
C GLN A 49 -12.71 8.96 -9.72
N LEU A 50 -11.91 9.56 -10.60
CA LEU A 50 -10.78 8.86 -11.21
C LEU A 50 -9.71 8.51 -10.17
N VAL A 51 -9.35 9.44 -9.26
CA VAL A 51 -8.41 9.17 -8.16
C VAL A 51 -8.93 8.04 -7.27
N LYS A 52 -10.20 8.08 -6.87
CA LYS A 52 -10.83 7.00 -6.11
C LYS A 52 -10.69 5.65 -6.83
N SER A 53 -11.06 5.59 -8.10
CA SER A 53 -10.98 4.34 -8.88
C SER A 53 -9.55 3.83 -9.05
N VAL A 54 -8.56 4.73 -9.16
CA VAL A 54 -7.14 4.38 -9.17
C VAL A 54 -6.73 3.74 -7.85
N LEU A 55 -7.14 4.32 -6.71
CA LEU A 55 -6.81 3.79 -5.39
C LEU A 55 -7.47 2.42 -5.16
N GLU A 56 -8.74 2.25 -5.54
CA GLU A 56 -9.45 0.98 -5.44
C GLU A 56 -8.76 -0.12 -6.27
N ALA A 57 -8.42 0.17 -7.53
CA ALA A 57 -7.73 -0.79 -8.40
C ALA A 57 -6.32 -1.12 -7.89
N ARG A 58 -5.61 -0.13 -7.32
CA ARG A 58 -4.30 -0.34 -6.72
C ARG A 58 -4.39 -1.19 -5.46
N ASP A 59 -5.40 -0.98 -4.61
CA ASP A 59 -5.64 -1.77 -3.40
C ASP A 59 -5.89 -3.24 -3.75
N GLU A 60 -6.75 -3.51 -4.74
CA GLU A 60 -7.01 -4.87 -5.23
C GLU A 60 -5.72 -5.57 -5.70
N LYS A 61 -4.92 -4.90 -6.54
CA LYS A 61 -3.63 -5.44 -7.01
C LYS A 61 -2.63 -5.65 -5.87
N PHE A 62 -2.57 -4.71 -4.92
CA PHE A 62 -1.69 -4.80 -3.76
C PHE A 62 -2.05 -6.01 -2.91
N ARG A 63 -3.33 -6.17 -2.57
CA ARG A 63 -3.82 -7.32 -1.78
C ARG A 63 -3.52 -8.63 -2.48
N GLN A 64 -3.83 -8.74 -3.77
CA GLN A 64 -3.59 -9.95 -4.53
C GLN A 64 -2.10 -10.33 -4.54
N ARG A 65 -1.21 -9.39 -4.89
CA ARG A 65 0.25 -9.62 -4.93
C ARG A 65 0.81 -10.02 -3.56
N LEU A 66 0.34 -9.39 -2.48
CA LEU A 66 0.77 -9.72 -1.13
C LEU A 66 0.28 -11.11 -0.71
N LEU A 67 -0.99 -11.42 -0.93
CA LEU A 67 -1.55 -12.73 -0.59
C LEU A 67 -0.93 -13.85 -1.41
N ASP A 68 -0.68 -13.66 -2.70
CA ASP A 68 0.02 -14.62 -3.55
C ASP A 68 1.46 -14.89 -3.04
N TYR A 69 2.14 -13.88 -2.52
CA TYR A 69 3.49 -14.03 -1.96
C TYR A 69 3.48 -14.75 -0.61
N VAL A 70 2.54 -14.40 0.26
CA VAL A 70 2.36 -15.07 1.56
C VAL A 70 1.91 -16.52 1.36
N ALA A 71 1.13 -16.79 0.32
CA ALA A 71 0.57 -18.10 -0.03
C ALA A 71 -0.16 -18.77 1.15
N GLU A 72 -0.10 -20.09 1.24
CA GLU A 72 -0.81 -20.90 2.28
C GLU A 72 -0.08 -20.89 3.65
N THR A 73 0.86 -19.98 3.88
CA THR A 73 1.54 -19.91 5.18
C THR A 73 0.68 -19.25 6.25
N THR A 74 0.96 -19.55 7.52
CA THR A 74 0.18 -19.05 8.67
C THR A 74 1.10 -18.57 9.78
N GLY A 75 0.54 -17.84 10.74
CA GLY A 75 1.25 -17.44 11.94
C GLY A 75 2.52 -16.63 11.64
N ARG A 76 3.60 -16.95 12.33
CA ARG A 76 4.90 -16.26 12.23
C ARG A 76 5.50 -16.33 10.82
N GLU A 77 5.33 -17.45 10.12
CA GLU A 77 5.86 -17.58 8.76
C GLU A 77 5.14 -16.62 7.81
N ALA A 78 3.81 -16.55 7.88
CA ALA A 78 3.01 -15.60 7.10
C ALA A 78 3.40 -14.15 7.41
N LEU A 79 3.60 -13.81 8.69
CA LEU A 79 4.06 -12.47 9.08
C LEU A 79 5.45 -12.16 8.50
N ASN A 80 6.39 -13.10 8.57
CA ASN A 80 7.72 -12.91 8.00
C ASN A 80 7.67 -12.72 6.48
N ARG A 81 6.81 -13.46 5.77
CA ARG A 81 6.59 -13.27 4.33
C ARG A 81 5.92 -11.93 4.02
N LEU A 82 4.96 -11.49 4.83
CA LEU A 82 4.37 -10.16 4.70
C LEU A 82 5.45 -9.07 4.81
N ILE A 83 6.35 -9.16 5.79
CA ILE A 83 7.47 -8.23 5.95
C ILE A 83 8.39 -8.32 4.72
N ASP A 84 8.81 -9.53 4.31
CA ASP A 84 9.69 -9.73 3.16
C ASP A 84 9.11 -9.15 1.86
N TRP A 85 7.80 -9.30 1.64
CA TRP A 85 7.12 -8.71 0.51
C TRP A 85 7.24 -7.18 0.49
N HIS A 86 7.07 -6.52 1.65
CA HIS A 86 7.27 -5.08 1.77
C HIS A 86 8.74 -4.71 1.50
N LEU A 87 9.69 -5.47 2.04
CA LEU A 87 11.12 -5.24 1.81
C LEU A 87 11.49 -5.39 0.33
N LEU A 88 10.89 -6.32 -0.40
CA LEU A 88 11.05 -6.45 -1.85
C LEU A 88 10.45 -5.26 -2.60
N TRP A 89 9.24 -4.83 -2.21
CA TRP A 89 8.60 -3.67 -2.81
C TRP A 89 9.44 -2.39 -2.63
N PHE A 90 10.10 -2.20 -1.49
CA PHE A 90 10.97 -1.05 -1.25
C PHE A 90 12.21 -1.00 -2.14
N GLN A 91 12.58 -2.11 -2.80
CA GLN A 91 13.70 -2.24 -3.72
C GLN A 91 13.30 -2.06 -5.20
N GLU A 92 12.01 -1.91 -5.51
CA GLU A 92 11.58 -1.65 -6.88
C GLU A 92 12.11 -0.28 -7.35
N ASP A 93 12.70 -0.21 -8.55
CA ASP A 93 13.30 1.01 -9.12
C ASP A 93 12.33 2.20 -9.14
N ASN A 94 11.05 1.92 -9.26
CA ASN A 94 9.98 2.93 -9.28
C ASN A 94 9.35 3.16 -7.90
N PHE A 95 9.96 2.69 -6.80
CA PHE A 95 9.41 2.89 -5.45
C PHE A 95 9.28 4.38 -5.12
N LYS A 96 8.06 4.83 -4.83
CA LYS A 96 7.69 6.21 -4.50
C LYS A 96 6.84 6.31 -3.22
N GLY A 97 7.00 5.33 -2.32
CA GLY A 97 6.26 5.28 -1.08
C GLY A 97 4.79 4.86 -1.25
N CYS A 98 4.01 5.09 -0.24
CA CYS A 98 2.60 4.70 -0.20
C CYS A 98 1.71 5.71 -0.91
N LEU A 99 1.06 5.29 -2.01
CA LEU A 99 0.15 6.15 -2.78
C LEU A 99 -1.09 6.57 -1.96
N PHE A 100 -1.56 5.72 -1.04
CA PHE A 100 -2.71 6.04 -0.17
C PHE A 100 -2.39 7.16 0.83
N VAL A 101 -1.20 7.16 1.42
CA VAL A 101 -0.74 8.23 2.31
C VAL A 101 -0.64 9.53 1.53
N ARG A 102 -0.06 9.50 0.33
CA ARG A 102 0.03 10.67 -0.54
C ARG A 102 -1.35 11.20 -0.94
N ALA A 103 -2.29 10.31 -1.30
CA ALA A 103 -3.64 10.71 -1.68
C ALA A 103 -4.34 11.48 -0.55
N VAL A 104 -4.22 11.04 0.69
CA VAL A 104 -4.77 11.74 1.85
C VAL A 104 -4.05 13.07 2.10
N ALA A 105 -2.71 13.10 2.01
CA ALA A 105 -1.93 14.31 2.23
C ALA A 105 -2.22 15.41 1.19
N GLU A 106 -2.56 15.02 -0.04
CA GLU A 106 -2.88 15.94 -1.14
C GLU A 106 -4.40 16.20 -1.29
N SER A 107 -5.25 15.51 -0.52
CA SER A 107 -6.71 15.69 -0.57
C SER A 107 -7.20 16.91 0.19
N HIS A 108 -8.39 17.39 -0.15
CA HIS A 108 -9.09 18.43 0.59
C HIS A 108 -10.06 17.83 1.61
N LEU A 109 -10.51 18.64 2.59
CA LEU A 109 -11.45 18.20 3.65
C LEU A 109 -12.76 17.59 3.12
N GLY A 110 -13.15 17.90 1.87
CA GLY A 110 -14.33 17.36 1.20
C GLY A 110 -14.13 16.02 0.48
N ASP A 111 -12.90 15.53 0.35
CA ASP A 111 -12.57 14.33 -0.44
C ASP A 111 -12.75 13.04 0.36
N GLN A 112 -13.90 12.89 1.03
CA GLN A 112 -14.19 11.79 1.96
C GLN A 112 -14.02 10.40 1.32
N ASP A 113 -14.37 10.26 0.05
CA ASP A 113 -14.20 8.99 -0.69
C ASP A 113 -12.74 8.56 -0.79
N ILE A 114 -11.82 9.49 -1.05
CA ILE A 114 -10.36 9.25 -1.12
C ILE A 114 -9.83 8.84 0.25
N ILE A 115 -10.26 9.55 1.29
CA ILE A 115 -9.88 9.27 2.68
C ILE A 115 -10.40 7.88 3.10
N SER A 116 -11.65 7.54 2.76
CA SER A 116 -12.26 6.24 3.11
C SER A 116 -11.49 5.07 2.48
N VAL A 117 -11.27 5.10 1.16
CA VAL A 117 -10.52 4.04 0.46
C VAL A 117 -9.11 3.89 1.03
N SER A 118 -8.44 5.00 1.31
CA SER A 118 -7.09 4.98 1.89
C SER A 118 -7.08 4.38 3.30
N LYS A 119 -8.07 4.73 4.12
CA LYS A 119 -8.24 4.15 5.46
C LYS A 119 -8.54 2.66 5.40
N GLU A 120 -9.43 2.23 4.51
CA GLU A 120 -9.78 0.82 4.31
C GLU A 120 -8.56 -0.03 3.94
N HIS A 121 -7.69 0.48 3.05
CA HIS A 121 -6.40 -0.16 2.73
C HIS A 121 -5.54 -0.37 3.99
N LYS A 122 -5.39 0.65 4.83
CA LYS A 122 -4.58 0.58 6.05
C LYS A 122 -5.18 -0.34 7.11
N VAL A 123 -6.49 -0.33 7.26
CA VAL A 123 -7.21 -1.24 8.16
C VAL A 123 -7.05 -2.69 7.70
N TRP A 124 -7.11 -2.95 6.40
CA TRP A 124 -6.94 -4.29 5.86
C TRP A 124 -5.56 -4.87 6.19
N ILE A 125 -4.47 -4.10 6.03
CA ILE A 125 -3.11 -4.56 6.38
C ILE A 125 -3.02 -4.90 7.88
N ARG A 126 -3.55 -4.05 8.76
CA ARG A 126 -3.54 -4.33 10.21
C ARG A 126 -4.34 -5.58 10.56
N ASN A 127 -5.50 -5.76 9.92
CA ASN A 127 -6.31 -6.96 10.14
C ASN A 127 -5.57 -8.23 9.69
N LEU A 128 -4.84 -8.18 8.57
CA LEU A 128 -4.03 -9.30 8.10
C LEU A 128 -2.89 -9.63 9.09
N ILE A 129 -2.19 -8.62 9.62
CA ILE A 129 -1.18 -8.81 10.67
C ILE A 129 -1.83 -9.41 11.93
N THR A 130 -3.04 -8.95 12.29
CA THR A 130 -3.79 -9.50 13.43
C THR A 130 -4.10 -10.98 13.24
N GLU A 131 -4.54 -11.38 12.05
CA GLU A 131 -4.81 -12.78 11.70
C GLU A 131 -3.57 -13.65 11.90
N TYR A 132 -2.40 -13.17 11.47
CA TYR A 132 -1.15 -13.93 11.61
C TYR A 132 -0.64 -13.99 13.06
N LEU A 133 -1.00 -13.04 13.89
CA LEU A 133 -0.54 -12.95 15.28
C LEU A 133 -1.59 -13.40 16.32
N GLN A 134 -2.79 -13.80 15.91
CA GLN A 134 -3.90 -14.09 16.83
C GLN A 134 -3.64 -15.18 17.88
N SER A 135 -2.69 -16.08 17.63
CA SER A 135 -2.29 -17.14 18.57
C SER A 135 -1.24 -16.72 19.61
N TYR A 136 -0.70 -15.49 19.49
CA TYR A 136 0.35 -15.00 20.37
C TYR A 136 -0.21 -14.14 21.51
N SER A 137 0.50 -14.12 22.64
CA SER A 137 0.21 -13.17 23.72
C SER A 137 0.49 -11.73 23.30
N LYS A 138 -0.27 -10.77 23.84
CA LYS A 138 -0.11 -9.34 23.52
C LYS A 138 -0.29 -9.02 22.03
N THR A 139 -1.20 -9.73 21.37
CA THR A 139 -1.48 -9.56 19.92
C THR A 139 -1.65 -8.11 19.52
N GLU A 140 -2.47 -7.32 20.22
CA GLU A 140 -2.71 -5.91 19.89
C GLU A 140 -1.41 -5.09 19.86
N MET A 141 -0.54 -5.25 20.84
CA MET A 141 0.75 -4.55 20.92
C MET A 141 1.67 -5.01 19.76
N LEU A 142 1.76 -6.31 19.50
CA LEU A 142 2.57 -6.87 18.41
C LEU A 142 2.11 -6.34 17.06
N VAL A 143 0.79 -6.27 16.84
CA VAL A 143 0.18 -5.75 15.61
C VAL A 143 0.54 -4.27 15.40
N GLU A 144 0.27 -3.43 16.40
CA GLU A 144 0.51 -1.98 16.29
C GLU A 144 2.00 -1.66 16.10
N VAL A 145 2.90 -2.33 16.82
CA VAL A 145 4.35 -2.13 16.65
C VAL A 145 4.79 -2.60 15.26
N THR A 146 4.40 -3.80 14.83
CA THR A 146 4.80 -4.34 13.52
C THR A 146 4.28 -3.44 12.38
N TYR A 147 3.01 -3.06 12.44
CA TYR A 147 2.41 -2.16 11.46
C TYR A 147 3.13 -0.80 11.41
N THR A 148 3.39 -0.20 12.58
CA THR A 148 4.09 1.09 12.68
C THR A 148 5.52 1.01 12.13
N LEU A 149 6.24 -0.09 12.36
CA LEU A 149 7.57 -0.31 11.80
C LEU A 149 7.53 -0.40 10.27
N ILE A 150 6.59 -1.13 9.69
CA ILE A 150 6.41 -1.21 8.23
C ILE A 150 6.11 0.18 7.65
N GLU A 151 5.19 0.94 8.23
CA GLU A 151 4.87 2.31 7.80
C GLU A 151 6.08 3.25 7.93
N GLY A 152 6.87 3.10 9.00
CA GLY A 152 8.11 3.83 9.20
C GLY A 152 9.15 3.52 8.13
N LEU A 153 9.30 2.25 7.74
CA LEU A 153 10.21 1.85 6.66
C LEU A 153 9.79 2.40 5.30
N ILE A 154 8.48 2.49 5.00
CA ILE A 154 7.99 3.14 3.78
C ILE A 154 8.52 4.57 3.67
N SER A 155 8.41 5.34 4.75
CA SER A 155 8.88 6.73 4.80
C SER A 155 10.41 6.80 4.76
N ARG A 156 11.09 5.99 5.56
CA ARG A 156 12.54 5.99 5.67
C ARG A 156 13.20 5.64 4.33
N PHE A 157 12.82 4.55 3.70
CA PHE A 157 13.44 4.11 2.45
C PHE A 157 13.05 4.98 1.24
N LEU A 158 11.93 5.69 1.32
CA LEU A 158 11.61 6.73 0.33
C LEU A 158 12.60 7.89 0.36
N VAL A 159 13.07 8.29 1.54
CA VAL A 159 13.92 9.47 1.74
C VAL A 159 15.41 9.11 1.71
N GLU A 160 15.78 8.03 2.40
CA GLU A 160 17.19 7.64 2.62
C GLU A 160 17.69 6.61 1.60
N GLY A 161 16.77 5.97 0.84
CA GLY A 161 17.07 4.80 0.02
C GLY A 161 17.01 3.50 0.81
N TYR A 162 16.98 2.37 0.10
CA TYR A 162 16.94 1.06 0.74
C TYR A 162 18.26 0.70 1.40
N ASP A 163 18.19 0.24 2.64
CA ASP A 163 19.33 -0.27 3.43
C ASP A 163 19.01 -1.69 3.94
N ALA A 164 19.76 -2.67 3.43
CA ALA A 164 19.56 -4.08 3.75
C ALA A 164 19.83 -4.40 5.24
N ASN A 165 20.77 -3.68 5.88
CA ASN A 165 21.06 -3.88 7.31
C ASN A 165 19.89 -3.41 8.16
N VAL A 166 19.36 -2.22 7.86
CA VAL A 166 18.17 -1.69 8.55
C VAL A 166 16.98 -2.61 8.35
N ALA A 167 16.75 -3.10 7.13
CA ALA A 167 15.67 -4.03 6.82
C ALA A 167 15.78 -5.33 7.65
N ALA A 168 16.97 -5.92 7.72
CA ALA A 168 17.24 -7.11 8.50
C ALA A 168 17.06 -6.87 10.01
N GLU A 169 17.58 -5.76 10.54
CA GLU A 169 17.45 -5.40 11.96
C GLU A 169 15.99 -5.21 12.38
N ILE A 170 15.18 -4.55 11.56
CA ILE A 170 13.75 -4.37 11.87
C ILE A 170 13.02 -5.71 11.86
N LYS A 171 13.24 -6.55 10.86
CA LYS A 171 12.64 -7.90 10.80
C LYS A 171 13.06 -8.75 12.02
N ASN A 172 14.33 -8.72 12.38
CA ASN A 172 14.85 -9.43 13.56
C ASN A 172 14.23 -8.89 14.85
N SER A 173 14.08 -7.57 14.99
CA SER A 173 13.45 -6.94 16.15
C SER A 173 12.00 -7.38 16.35
N VAL A 174 11.21 -7.46 15.28
CA VAL A 174 9.84 -7.99 15.34
C VAL A 174 9.85 -9.44 15.83
N ASN A 175 10.73 -10.28 15.30
CA ASN A 175 10.82 -11.68 15.70
C ASN A 175 11.28 -11.85 17.16
N GLN A 176 12.27 -11.07 17.61
CA GLN A 176 12.73 -11.08 19.01
C GLN A 176 11.64 -10.62 19.98
N MET A 177 10.84 -9.63 19.58
CA MET A 177 9.72 -9.17 20.39
C MET A 177 8.65 -10.28 20.53
N ILE A 178 8.34 -11.02 19.47
CA ILE A 178 7.44 -12.17 19.52
C ILE A 178 8.01 -13.21 20.50
N ASP A 179 9.28 -13.59 20.39
CA ASP A 179 9.92 -14.58 21.25
C ASP A 179 9.95 -14.15 22.72
N THR A 180 10.25 -12.88 22.99
CA THR A 180 10.30 -12.34 24.36
C THR A 180 8.93 -12.35 25.04
N LEU A 181 7.87 -12.06 24.28
CA LEU A 181 6.51 -12.00 24.82
C LEU A 181 5.82 -13.38 24.86
N ASN A 182 6.37 -14.34 24.13
CA ASN A 182 5.83 -15.70 24.04
C ASN A 182 6.97 -16.73 24.21
N PRO A 183 7.61 -16.77 25.38
CA PRO A 183 8.67 -17.73 25.63
C PRO A 183 8.10 -19.15 25.48
N GLN A 184 8.78 -19.98 24.70
CA GLN A 184 8.41 -21.40 24.61
C GLN A 184 8.58 -22.01 26.00
N SER A 185 7.54 -22.62 26.52
CA SER A 185 7.62 -23.41 27.75
C SER A 185 8.55 -24.60 27.48
N ASN A 186 9.74 -24.57 28.08
CA ASN A 186 10.66 -25.73 28.10
C ASN A 186 10.04 -26.90 28.91
#